data_68b9c9ea4952b4d01605cfe9f0db1395
#
_entry.id   68b9c9ea4952b4d01605cfe9f0db1395
#
_cell.length_a   1.000
_cell.length_b   1.000
_cell.length_c   1.000
_cell.angle_alpha   90.00
_cell.angle_beta   90.00
_cell.angle_gamma   90.00
#
_symmetry.space_group_name_H-M   'P 1'
#
loop_
_entity.id
_entity.type
_entity.pdbx_description
1 polymer ?
#
loop_
_entity_poly.entity_id
_entity_poly.type
_entity_poly.pdbx_seq_one_letter_code
_entity_poly.pdbx_strand_id
1 'polypeptide(L)'
;TARHYESGVILQGGSEEVELEVAEGRDGFVMELWSDATQVFSIGLISPSGEYSGKTVPRQAEKRVISFLFENTVVEIQNLLIDQENGDECILLRFLQPQEGVWKIRVFNEQNMPGRFHIWLPMYELLPGDTRFLRSDPNTTICDPANNLGVITVAYYDSTTRGIAVDSSRGFSRDDYIKPDVAAPGIQVLGPIAFTGMTPADTQRQRAEEARYGMRNGSSIAAAL
;
A
#
# COMPACT_ATOMS: atom_id res chain seq x y z
N THR A 1 -1.70 -3.74 6.27
CA THR A 1 -2.94 -2.94 6.46
C THR A 1 -2.66 -1.47 6.76
N ALA A 2 -1.47 -1.08 7.19
CA ALA A 2 -1.10 0.31 7.47
C ALA A 2 -0.62 1.10 6.22
N ARG A 3 -0.87 0.60 5.01
CA ARG A 3 -0.33 1.11 3.75
C ARG A 3 -1.37 1.72 2.82
N HIS A 4 -2.59 1.83 3.28
CA HIS A 4 -3.67 2.49 2.57
C HIS A 4 -4.26 3.59 3.43
N TYR A 5 -4.58 4.70 2.78
CA TYR A 5 -5.29 5.83 3.36
C TYR A 5 -6.48 6.17 2.46
N GLU A 6 -7.66 6.25 3.06
CA GLU A 6 -8.87 6.76 2.42
C GLU A 6 -9.25 8.10 3.04
N SER A 7 -9.49 9.10 2.22
CA SER A 7 -9.92 10.42 2.67
C SER A 7 -11.40 10.43 3.06
N GLY A 8 -11.76 11.39 3.89
CA GLY A 8 -13.14 11.83 3.99
C GLY A 8 -13.62 12.53 2.72
N VAL A 9 -14.85 13.05 2.76
CA VAL A 9 -15.36 13.90 1.70
C VAL A 9 -14.76 15.30 1.85
N ILE A 10 -13.99 15.73 0.88
CA ILE A 10 -13.37 17.06 0.84
C ILE A 10 -14.24 17.98 0.02
N LEU A 11 -14.77 19.01 0.66
CA LEU A 11 -15.60 20.02 -0.02
C LEU A 11 -14.77 20.87 -0.98
N GLN A 12 -15.44 21.59 -1.87
CA GLN A 12 -14.83 22.55 -2.78
C GLN A 12 -13.88 23.49 -2.06
N GLY A 13 -12.65 23.62 -2.57
CA GLY A 13 -11.61 24.46 -1.99
C GLY A 13 -11.09 24.01 -0.63
N GLY A 14 -11.57 22.87 -0.12
CA GLY A 14 -11.10 22.23 1.11
C GLY A 14 -9.79 21.50 0.89
N SER A 15 -9.19 21.08 2.01
CA SER A 15 -7.99 20.26 1.99
C SER A 15 -7.99 19.27 3.14
N GLU A 16 -7.26 18.18 2.96
CA GLU A 16 -7.00 17.18 4.01
C GLU A 16 -5.49 16.96 4.14
N GLU A 17 -5.03 16.72 5.36
CA GLU A 17 -3.63 16.47 5.67
C GLU A 17 -3.46 15.01 6.06
N VAL A 18 -2.60 14.32 5.34
CA VAL A 18 -2.29 12.90 5.55
C VAL A 18 -0.90 12.81 6.17
N GLU A 19 -0.79 12.13 7.30
CA GLU A 19 0.47 11.94 8.02
C GLU A 19 1.07 10.57 7.66
N LEU A 20 2.31 10.63 7.16
CA LEU A 20 3.12 9.49 6.78
C LEU A 20 4.34 9.41 7.69
N GLU A 21 4.43 8.37 8.50
CA GLU A 21 5.63 8.05 9.26
C GLU A 21 6.60 7.28 8.35
N VAL A 22 7.73 7.90 8.05
CA VAL A 22 8.83 7.27 7.31
C VAL A 22 9.82 6.73 8.32
N ALA A 23 10.06 5.42 8.28
CA ALA A 23 11.00 4.75 9.16
C ALA A 23 12.46 4.99 8.75
N GLU A 24 13.39 4.65 9.65
CA GLU A 24 14.82 4.72 9.38
C GLU A 24 15.17 3.87 8.16
N GLY A 25 15.94 4.45 7.26
CA GLY A 25 16.38 3.84 6.01
C GLY A 25 16.47 4.90 4.91
N ARG A 26 17.31 4.66 3.90
CA ARG A 26 17.47 5.60 2.78
C ARG A 26 16.98 5.05 1.45
N ASP A 27 16.36 3.89 1.48
CA ASP A 27 15.77 3.31 0.28
C ASP A 27 14.57 4.15 -0.14
N GLY A 28 14.57 4.58 -1.38
CA GLY A 28 13.46 5.35 -1.93
C GLY A 28 12.24 4.46 -2.14
N PHE A 29 11.07 5.09 -2.16
CA PHE A 29 9.82 4.40 -2.45
C PHE A 29 8.90 5.27 -3.31
N VAL A 30 7.90 4.63 -3.91
CA VAL A 30 6.84 5.31 -4.68
C VAL A 30 5.52 5.10 -3.98
N MET A 31 4.72 6.14 -3.88
CA MET A 31 3.33 6.05 -3.44
C MET A 31 2.41 6.66 -4.48
N GLU A 32 1.17 6.24 -4.48
CA GLU A 32 0.18 6.62 -5.48
C GLU A 32 -1.04 7.21 -4.79
N LEU A 33 -1.46 8.40 -5.24
CA LEU A 33 -2.74 8.99 -4.89
C LEU A 33 -3.67 8.85 -6.10
N TRP A 34 -4.83 8.30 -5.87
CA TRP A 34 -5.87 8.11 -6.87
C TRP A 34 -7.17 8.78 -6.47
N SER A 35 -7.83 9.39 -7.42
CA SER A 35 -9.19 9.93 -7.30
C SER A 35 -10.02 9.54 -8.51
N ASP A 36 -11.35 9.53 -8.34
CA ASP A 36 -12.27 9.14 -9.40
C ASP A 36 -12.25 10.12 -10.57
N ALA A 37 -12.60 9.63 -11.74
CA ALA A 37 -12.74 10.42 -12.95
C ALA A 37 -13.55 11.71 -12.69
N THR A 38 -13.08 12.81 -13.29
CA THR A 38 -13.57 14.19 -13.12
C THR A 38 -13.12 14.90 -11.82
N GLN A 39 -12.58 14.21 -10.84
CA GLN A 39 -11.98 14.83 -9.65
C GLN A 39 -10.55 15.25 -9.96
N VAL A 40 -10.14 16.42 -9.48
CA VAL A 40 -8.78 16.93 -9.62
C VAL A 40 -8.29 17.44 -8.28
N PHE A 41 -7.17 16.89 -7.84
CA PHE A 41 -6.50 17.27 -6.63
C PHE A 41 -5.12 17.87 -6.91
N SER A 42 -4.68 18.74 -6.03
CA SER A 42 -3.29 19.17 -5.95
C SER A 42 -2.71 18.79 -4.60
N ILE A 43 -1.40 18.69 -4.53
CA ILE A 43 -0.73 18.32 -3.29
C ILE A 43 0.35 19.33 -2.92
N GLY A 44 0.61 19.41 -1.61
CA GLY A 44 1.78 20.07 -1.05
C GLY A 44 2.38 19.15 0.02
N LEU A 45 3.69 19.13 0.12
CA LEU A 45 4.42 18.30 1.06
C LEU A 45 5.02 19.14 2.18
N ILE A 46 4.96 18.64 3.40
CA ILE A 46 5.61 19.22 4.56
C ILE A 46 6.57 18.18 5.12
N SER A 47 7.84 18.53 5.23
CA SER A 47 8.87 17.65 5.76
C SER A 47 8.82 17.53 7.28
N PRO A 48 9.53 16.57 7.88
CA PRO A 48 9.61 16.45 9.35
C PRO A 48 10.11 17.71 10.07
N SER A 49 10.99 18.49 9.43
CA SER A 49 11.46 19.79 9.98
C SER A 49 10.45 20.94 9.79
N GLY A 50 9.38 20.71 9.01
CA GLY A 50 8.37 21.72 8.70
C GLY A 50 8.62 22.51 7.41
N GLU A 51 9.59 22.13 6.59
CA GLU A 51 9.79 22.73 5.26
C GLU A 51 8.60 22.41 4.35
N TYR A 52 8.00 23.44 3.75
CA TYR A 52 6.82 23.28 2.89
C TYR A 52 7.18 23.46 1.41
N SER A 53 6.83 22.46 0.60
CA SER A 53 7.11 22.46 -0.85
C SER A 53 6.34 23.49 -1.67
N GLY A 54 5.32 24.11 -1.06
CA GLY A 54 4.29 24.80 -1.81
C GLY A 54 3.30 23.83 -2.47
N LYS A 55 2.17 24.37 -2.91
CA LYS A 55 1.12 23.62 -3.62
C LYS A 55 1.56 23.33 -5.05
N THR A 56 1.39 22.09 -5.51
CA THR A 56 1.61 21.73 -6.92
C THR A 56 0.35 22.05 -7.72
N VAL A 57 0.51 22.67 -8.88
CA VAL A 57 -0.60 22.86 -9.80
C VAL A 57 -0.74 21.59 -10.64
N PRO A 58 -1.90 20.93 -10.66
CA PRO A 58 -2.09 19.71 -11.44
C PRO A 58 -2.02 20.03 -12.95
N ARG A 59 -1.18 19.29 -13.66
CA ARG A 59 -1.03 19.37 -15.12
C ARG A 59 -0.73 17.98 -15.65
N GLN A 60 -1.38 17.66 -16.77
CA GLN A 60 -1.24 16.34 -17.40
C GLN A 60 0.21 16.01 -17.71
N ALA A 61 0.66 14.85 -17.19
CA ALA A 61 2.00 14.28 -17.40
C ALA A 61 3.19 15.18 -16.97
N GLU A 62 2.92 16.26 -16.22
CA GLU A 62 3.99 17.11 -15.69
C GLU A 62 4.72 16.41 -14.55
N LYS A 63 6.04 16.41 -14.65
CA LYS A 63 6.93 15.95 -13.58
C LYS A 63 7.54 17.16 -12.88
N ARG A 64 7.33 17.24 -11.56
CA ARG A 64 7.95 18.25 -10.71
C ARG A 64 8.93 17.59 -9.74
N VAL A 65 10.09 18.18 -9.57
CA VAL A 65 11.11 17.73 -8.62
C VAL A 65 11.21 18.75 -7.50
N ILE A 66 11.11 18.30 -6.27
CA ILE A 66 11.19 19.12 -5.06
C ILE A 66 12.35 18.61 -4.22
N SER A 67 13.23 19.52 -3.81
CA SER A 67 14.35 19.21 -2.92
C SER A 67 14.08 19.82 -1.54
N PHE A 68 14.04 19.01 -0.51
CA PHE A 68 13.98 19.42 0.89
C PHE A 68 15.40 19.52 1.42
N LEU A 69 15.81 20.74 1.77
CA LEU A 69 17.20 21.02 2.09
C LEU A 69 17.63 20.47 3.44
N PHE A 70 16.74 20.56 4.43
CA PHE A 70 17.06 20.10 5.79
C PHE A 70 17.09 18.57 5.90
N GLU A 71 16.24 17.89 5.15
CA GLU A 71 16.16 16.42 5.12
C GLU A 71 17.12 15.79 4.12
N ASN A 72 17.69 16.59 3.21
CA ASN A 72 18.46 16.08 2.07
C ASN A 72 17.66 15.03 1.26
N THR A 73 16.35 15.25 1.16
CA THR A 73 15.39 14.38 0.50
C THR A 73 14.90 15.03 -0.79
N VAL A 74 14.80 14.26 -1.84
CA VAL A 74 14.19 14.70 -3.10
C VAL A 74 12.89 13.96 -3.32
N VAL A 75 11.82 14.69 -3.66
CA VAL A 75 10.54 14.09 -4.03
C VAL A 75 10.19 14.49 -5.46
N GLU A 76 9.99 13.48 -6.30
CA GLU A 76 9.48 13.64 -7.65
C GLU A 76 7.97 13.44 -7.63
N ILE A 77 7.23 14.40 -8.17
CA ILE A 77 5.76 14.36 -8.28
C ILE A 77 5.41 14.32 -9.76
N GLN A 78 4.62 13.35 -10.16
CA GLN A 78 4.10 13.24 -11.52
C GLN A 78 2.57 13.18 -11.46
N ASN A 79 1.91 14.10 -12.14
CA ASN A 79 0.46 14.14 -12.23
C ASN A 79 -0.02 13.51 -13.54
N LEU A 80 -0.90 12.53 -13.44
CA LEU A 80 -1.66 11.95 -14.52
C LEU A 80 -3.12 12.34 -14.27
N LEU A 81 -3.56 13.47 -14.84
CA LEU A 81 -4.93 13.99 -14.63
C LEU A 81 -6.00 13.09 -15.24
N ILE A 82 -5.63 12.36 -16.27
CA ILE A 82 -6.49 11.41 -16.95
C ILE A 82 -5.63 10.19 -17.24
N ASP A 83 -5.81 9.14 -16.45
CA ASP A 83 -5.23 7.84 -16.76
C ASP A 83 -5.89 7.26 -18.03
N GLN A 84 -5.09 6.62 -18.88
CA GLN A 84 -5.57 6.16 -20.18
C GLN A 84 -6.50 4.94 -20.10
N GLU A 85 -6.45 4.20 -18.98
CA GLU A 85 -7.21 2.97 -18.84
C GLU A 85 -8.60 3.21 -18.24
N ASN A 86 -8.69 4.08 -17.23
CA ASN A 86 -9.94 4.30 -16.48
C ASN A 86 -10.43 5.75 -16.46
N GLY A 87 -9.59 6.69 -16.88
CA GLY A 87 -9.94 8.12 -16.89
C GLY A 87 -9.75 8.83 -15.55
N ASP A 88 -9.24 8.15 -14.54
CA ASP A 88 -9.04 8.68 -13.19
C ASP A 88 -7.79 9.54 -13.09
N GLU A 89 -7.72 10.37 -12.05
CA GLU A 89 -6.47 11.06 -11.71
C GLU A 89 -5.56 10.15 -10.90
N CYS A 90 -4.27 10.14 -11.27
CA CYS A 90 -3.21 9.51 -10.50
C CYS A 90 -2.09 10.51 -10.23
N ILE A 91 -1.70 10.68 -8.99
CA ILE A 91 -0.53 11.45 -8.59
C ILE A 91 0.51 10.47 -8.04
N LEU A 92 1.62 10.33 -8.77
CA LEU A 92 2.75 9.52 -8.34
C LEU A 92 3.74 10.39 -7.54
N LEU A 93 4.10 9.93 -6.35
CA LEU A 93 5.11 10.54 -5.50
C LEU A 93 6.26 9.58 -5.31
N ARG A 94 7.44 9.94 -5.83
CA ARG A 94 8.66 9.16 -5.63
C ARG A 94 9.55 9.88 -4.64
N PHE A 95 9.75 9.28 -3.48
CA PHE A 95 10.71 9.72 -2.47
C PHE A 95 12.08 9.13 -2.77
N LEU A 96 13.08 9.98 -2.85
CA LEU A 96 14.48 9.60 -3.04
C LEU A 96 15.27 10.00 -1.80
N GLN A 97 15.94 9.04 -1.19
CA GLN A 97 16.68 9.20 0.06
C GLN A 97 15.82 9.86 1.18
N PRO A 98 14.64 9.31 1.47
CA PRO A 98 13.75 9.92 2.44
C PRO A 98 14.39 9.96 3.83
N GLN A 99 14.32 11.12 4.49
CA GLN A 99 14.66 11.26 5.89
C GLN A 99 13.54 10.66 6.74
N GLU A 100 13.90 9.96 7.81
CA GLU A 100 12.97 9.45 8.81
C GLU A 100 12.18 10.57 9.49
N GLY A 101 10.97 10.24 9.93
CA GLY A 101 10.08 11.15 10.64
C GLY A 101 8.71 11.26 10.01
N VAL A 102 7.91 12.18 10.53
CA VAL A 102 6.52 12.36 10.06
C VAL A 102 6.48 13.39 8.94
N TRP A 103 6.23 12.91 7.75
CA TRP A 103 5.92 13.71 6.57
C TRP A 103 4.42 13.96 6.50
N LYS A 104 4.02 15.13 5.99
CA LYS A 104 2.62 15.45 5.79
C LYS A 104 2.36 15.74 4.31
N ILE A 105 1.33 15.09 3.80
CA ILE A 105 0.83 15.30 2.44
C ILE A 105 -0.46 16.07 2.56
N ARG A 106 -0.47 17.33 2.17
CA ARG A 106 -1.67 18.14 2.16
C ARG A 106 -2.29 18.06 0.77
N VAL A 107 -3.49 17.52 0.69
CA VAL A 107 -4.24 17.29 -0.54
C VAL A 107 -5.36 18.32 -0.62
N PHE A 108 -5.46 19.05 -1.75
CA PHE A 108 -6.41 20.13 -1.97
C PHE A 108 -7.39 19.74 -3.07
N ASN A 109 -8.68 19.92 -2.82
CA ASN A 109 -9.70 19.72 -3.84
C ASN A 109 -9.75 20.96 -4.75
N GLU A 110 -9.41 20.79 -6.03
CA GLU A 110 -9.41 21.87 -7.04
C GLU A 110 -10.74 21.98 -7.79
N GLN A 111 -11.67 21.07 -7.54
CA GLN A 111 -12.95 21.02 -8.22
C GLN A 111 -14.05 21.80 -7.48
N ASN A 112 -15.12 22.11 -8.22
CA ASN A 112 -16.31 22.77 -7.71
C ASN A 112 -17.31 21.79 -7.07
N MET A 113 -16.90 20.56 -6.84
CA MET A 113 -17.73 19.49 -6.25
C MET A 113 -16.94 18.78 -5.13
N PRO A 114 -17.65 18.15 -4.19
CA PRO A 114 -17.01 17.30 -3.20
C PRO A 114 -16.23 16.15 -3.87
N GLY A 115 -15.08 15.79 -3.31
CA GLY A 115 -14.25 14.72 -3.81
C GLY A 115 -13.66 13.86 -2.71
N ARG A 116 -13.15 12.70 -3.10
CA ARG A 116 -12.41 11.76 -2.26
C ARG A 116 -11.17 11.29 -3.00
N PHE A 117 -10.19 10.83 -2.23
CA PHE A 117 -8.99 10.21 -2.77
C PHE A 117 -8.54 9.04 -1.91
N HIS A 118 -7.77 8.18 -2.51
CA HIS A 118 -7.06 7.10 -1.84
C HIS A 118 -5.56 7.29 -2.02
N ILE A 119 -4.76 6.87 -1.04
CA ILE A 119 -3.30 6.80 -1.19
C ILE A 119 -2.84 5.39 -0.81
N TRP A 120 -2.00 4.80 -1.66
CA TRP A 120 -1.36 3.52 -1.39
C TRP A 120 0.15 3.67 -1.32
N LEU A 121 0.73 3.05 -0.31
CA LEU A 121 2.14 2.72 -0.23
C LEU A 121 2.39 1.37 -0.91
N PRO A 122 3.60 1.10 -1.40
CA PRO A 122 3.96 -0.19 -1.95
C PRO A 122 3.96 -1.28 -0.87
N MET A 123 4.21 -2.52 -1.27
CA MET A 123 4.36 -3.62 -0.33
C MET A 123 5.60 -3.43 0.57
N TYR A 124 5.58 -4.09 1.72
CA TYR A 124 6.55 -3.90 2.82
C TYR A 124 8.01 -4.00 2.38
N GLU A 125 8.30 -4.94 1.52
CA GLU A 125 9.66 -5.22 1.03
C GLU A 125 10.24 -4.08 0.18
N LEU A 126 9.41 -3.15 -0.26
CA LEU A 126 9.78 -1.98 -1.07
C LEU A 126 9.76 -0.68 -0.26
N LEU A 127 9.60 -0.76 1.07
CA LEU A 127 9.57 0.38 1.96
C LEU A 127 10.80 0.40 2.88
N PRO A 128 11.31 1.57 3.26
CA PRO A 128 12.23 1.66 4.39
C PRO A 128 11.48 1.28 5.67
N GLY A 129 11.92 0.22 6.35
CA GLY A 129 11.40 -0.23 7.62
C GLY A 129 9.87 -0.30 7.71
N ASP A 130 9.33 0.11 8.85
CA ASP A 130 7.87 0.14 9.10
C ASP A 130 7.26 1.50 8.70
N THR A 131 7.55 1.96 7.50
CA THR A 131 6.93 3.16 6.91
C THR A 131 5.44 2.93 6.72
N ARG A 132 4.61 3.85 7.26
CA ARG A 132 3.15 3.68 7.30
C ARG A 132 2.40 5.00 7.42
N PHE A 133 1.12 4.99 7.09
CA PHE A 133 0.23 6.08 7.46
C PHE A 133 -0.13 6.01 8.95
N LEU A 134 -0.10 7.15 9.64
CA LEU A 134 -0.48 7.22 11.06
C LEU A 134 -1.98 6.96 11.26
N ARG A 135 -2.79 7.34 10.28
CA ARG A 135 -4.23 7.02 10.21
C ARG A 135 -4.50 6.22 8.95
N SER A 136 -4.25 4.92 9.01
CA SER A 136 -4.47 4.01 7.89
C SER A 136 -5.89 3.46 7.86
N ASP A 137 -6.39 3.15 6.65
CA ASP A 137 -7.61 2.37 6.44
C ASP A 137 -7.24 0.92 6.05
N PRO A 138 -7.78 -0.10 6.73
CA PRO A 138 -7.49 -1.49 6.40
C PRO A 138 -8.27 -2.02 5.19
N ASN A 139 -9.29 -1.30 4.73
CA ASN A 139 -10.10 -1.71 3.58
C ASN A 139 -9.43 -1.29 2.27
N THR A 140 -9.94 -1.77 1.15
CA THR A 140 -9.43 -1.46 -0.19
C THR A 140 -7.92 -1.70 -0.31
N THR A 141 -7.47 -2.84 0.26
CA THR A 141 -6.05 -3.23 0.32
C THR A 141 -5.71 -4.46 -0.52
N ILE A 142 -6.61 -4.85 -1.43
CA ILE A 142 -6.39 -5.96 -2.35
C ILE A 142 -5.39 -5.50 -3.42
N CYS A 143 -4.31 -6.28 -3.59
CA CYS A 143 -3.26 -5.98 -4.55
C CYS A 143 -3.53 -6.63 -5.91
N ASP A 144 -2.96 -6.08 -6.97
CA ASP A 144 -2.95 -6.75 -8.27
C ASP A 144 -2.11 -8.04 -8.23
N PRO A 145 -2.53 -9.08 -8.96
CA PRO A 145 -3.67 -9.13 -9.92
C PRO A 145 -5.03 -9.47 -9.29
N ALA A 146 -5.14 -9.51 -7.95
CA ALA A 146 -6.33 -9.98 -7.24
C ALA A 146 -7.53 -9.04 -7.37
N ASN A 147 -7.33 -7.78 -7.77
CA ASN A 147 -8.40 -6.84 -8.10
C ASN A 147 -9.13 -7.18 -9.41
N ASN A 148 -8.55 -8.02 -10.28
CA ASN A 148 -9.15 -8.36 -11.56
C ASN A 148 -10.42 -9.21 -11.36
N LEU A 149 -11.48 -8.89 -12.09
CA LEU A 149 -12.75 -9.60 -12.02
C LEU A 149 -12.68 -11.05 -12.54
N GLY A 150 -11.70 -11.35 -13.39
CA GLY A 150 -11.51 -12.68 -13.99
C GLY A 150 -10.77 -13.68 -13.10
N VAL A 151 -10.36 -13.29 -11.89
CA VAL A 151 -9.63 -14.16 -10.96
C VAL A 151 -10.42 -14.40 -9.67
N ILE A 152 -10.23 -15.56 -9.06
CA ILE A 152 -10.78 -15.86 -7.74
C ILE A 152 -9.79 -15.35 -6.70
N THR A 153 -10.21 -14.38 -5.90
CA THR A 153 -9.42 -13.76 -4.85
C THR A 153 -9.77 -14.35 -3.49
N VAL A 154 -8.76 -14.82 -2.77
CA VAL A 154 -8.93 -15.51 -1.50
C VAL A 154 -8.39 -14.66 -0.34
N ALA A 155 -9.27 -14.28 0.58
CA ALA A 155 -8.87 -13.78 1.90
C ALA A 155 -8.49 -14.94 2.81
N TYR A 156 -7.80 -14.66 3.90
CA TYR A 156 -7.49 -15.71 4.86
C TYR A 156 -7.88 -15.34 6.30
N TYR A 157 -8.23 -16.37 7.06
CA TYR A 157 -8.66 -16.26 8.43
C TYR A 157 -7.98 -17.28 9.35
N ASP A 158 -8.06 -17.05 10.63
CA ASP A 158 -7.67 -18.00 11.66
C ASP A 158 -8.84 -18.96 11.92
N SER A 159 -8.65 -20.24 11.65
CA SER A 159 -9.66 -21.28 11.86
C SER A 159 -10.03 -21.49 13.35
N THR A 160 -9.16 -21.12 14.29
CA THR A 160 -9.38 -21.25 15.72
C THR A 160 -10.26 -20.14 16.25
N THR A 161 -9.94 -18.90 15.91
CA THR A 161 -10.68 -17.72 16.39
C THR A 161 -11.85 -17.35 15.47
N ARG A 162 -11.85 -17.84 14.24
CA ARG A 162 -12.76 -17.48 13.13
C ARG A 162 -12.67 -16.00 12.75
N GLY A 163 -11.62 -15.32 13.20
CA GLY A 163 -11.33 -13.93 12.87
C GLY A 163 -10.52 -13.80 11.58
N ILE A 164 -10.78 -12.74 10.81
CA ILE A 164 -9.94 -12.41 9.66
C ILE A 164 -8.50 -12.16 10.14
N ALA A 165 -7.52 -12.68 9.40
CA ALA A 165 -6.12 -12.43 9.72
C ALA A 165 -5.78 -10.95 9.57
N VAL A 166 -4.96 -10.42 10.47
CA VAL A 166 -4.55 -9.00 10.46
C VAL A 166 -3.88 -8.62 9.15
N ASP A 167 -3.11 -9.55 8.59
CA ASP A 167 -2.36 -9.35 7.35
C ASP A 167 -3.17 -9.71 6.09
N SER A 168 -4.43 -10.16 6.23
CA SER A 168 -5.28 -10.39 5.08
C SER A 168 -5.71 -9.07 4.47
N SER A 169 -5.57 -8.93 3.16
CA SER A 169 -6.16 -7.82 2.42
C SER A 169 -7.68 -7.85 2.53
N ARG A 170 -8.28 -6.65 2.49
CA ARG A 170 -9.72 -6.46 2.60
C ARG A 170 -10.23 -5.65 1.43
N GLY A 171 -11.42 -5.96 0.98
CA GLY A 171 -12.15 -5.20 -0.02
C GLY A 171 -12.99 -4.07 0.61
N PHE A 172 -13.77 -3.39 -0.18
CA PHE A 172 -14.00 -3.64 -1.62
C PHE A 172 -12.78 -3.26 -2.47
N SER A 173 -12.82 -3.49 -3.80
CA SER A 173 -11.91 -2.80 -4.71
C SER A 173 -12.21 -1.30 -4.70
N ARG A 174 -11.32 -0.47 -5.27
CA ARG A 174 -11.56 0.98 -5.40
C ARG A 174 -12.81 1.29 -6.24
N ASP A 175 -13.12 0.42 -7.19
CA ASP A 175 -14.31 0.53 -8.07
C ASP A 175 -15.54 -0.16 -7.48
N ASP A 176 -15.60 -0.31 -6.15
CA ASP A 176 -16.71 -0.91 -5.41
C ASP A 176 -17.05 -2.37 -5.78
N TYR A 177 -16.17 -3.10 -6.47
CA TYR A 177 -16.37 -4.52 -6.69
C TYR A 177 -16.21 -5.31 -5.40
N ILE A 178 -17.10 -6.29 -5.23
CA ILE A 178 -17.04 -7.21 -4.09
C ILE A 178 -15.84 -8.15 -4.28
N LYS A 179 -14.79 -7.87 -3.52
CA LYS A 179 -13.59 -8.69 -3.40
C LYS A 179 -13.18 -8.70 -1.92
N PRO A 180 -12.52 -9.75 -1.42
CA PRO A 180 -12.24 -11.05 -2.06
C PRO A 180 -13.51 -11.87 -2.29
N ASP A 181 -13.43 -12.86 -3.21
CA ASP A 181 -14.56 -13.71 -3.60
C ASP A 181 -14.88 -14.76 -2.54
N VAL A 182 -13.84 -15.29 -1.88
CA VAL A 182 -13.94 -16.32 -0.84
C VAL A 182 -12.91 -16.09 0.27
N ALA A 183 -13.07 -16.80 1.37
CA ALA A 183 -12.09 -16.85 2.44
C ALA A 183 -11.76 -18.30 2.83
N ALA A 184 -10.50 -18.59 3.12
CA ALA A 184 -10.04 -19.90 3.57
C ALA A 184 -9.09 -19.78 4.78
N PRO A 185 -8.88 -20.86 5.56
CA PRO A 185 -7.91 -20.87 6.63
C PRO A 185 -6.50 -20.55 6.13
N GLY A 186 -5.79 -19.65 6.81
CA GLY A 186 -4.43 -19.26 6.41
C GLY A 186 -3.51 -18.98 7.60
N ILE A 187 -3.96 -19.27 8.82
CA ILE A 187 -3.18 -19.16 10.06
C ILE A 187 -2.96 -20.56 10.62
N GLN A 188 -1.70 -20.88 10.91
CA GLN A 188 -1.27 -22.16 11.47
C GLN A 188 -1.79 -23.38 10.70
N VAL A 189 -1.76 -23.30 9.38
CA VAL A 189 -2.15 -24.40 8.51
C VAL A 189 -1.01 -25.39 8.43
N LEU A 190 -1.31 -26.67 8.72
CA LEU A 190 -0.35 -27.75 8.62
C LEU A 190 -0.12 -28.12 7.15
N GLY A 191 1.08 -27.96 6.67
CA GLY A 191 1.46 -28.25 5.29
C GLY A 191 2.82 -28.88 5.16
N PRO A 192 3.14 -29.47 3.99
CA PRO A 192 4.48 -30.01 3.75
C PRO A 192 5.52 -28.91 3.75
N ILE A 193 6.69 -29.22 4.30
CA ILE A 193 7.85 -28.30 4.31
C ILE A 193 8.94 -28.83 3.40
N ALA A 194 9.56 -27.94 2.61
CA ALA A 194 10.71 -28.28 1.81
C ALA A 194 11.96 -28.43 2.68
N PHE A 195 12.73 -29.47 2.44
CA PHE A 195 14.05 -29.61 3.02
C PHE A 195 15.03 -28.69 2.29
N THR A 196 15.51 -27.66 2.95
CA THR A 196 16.53 -26.76 2.40
C THR A 196 17.79 -26.88 3.26
N GLY A 197 18.93 -27.13 2.62
CA GLY A 197 20.25 -26.96 3.23
C GLY A 197 20.89 -28.17 3.92
N MET A 198 20.45 -29.40 3.67
CA MET A 198 21.10 -30.60 4.21
C MET A 198 22.13 -31.18 3.25
N THR A 199 23.28 -31.61 3.81
CA THR A 199 24.26 -32.41 3.09
C THR A 199 23.73 -33.85 2.88
N PRO A 200 24.22 -34.60 1.87
CA PRO A 200 23.80 -35.98 1.62
C PRO A 200 23.99 -36.92 2.84
N ALA A 201 24.91 -36.61 3.73
CA ALA A 201 25.17 -37.39 4.95
C ALA A 201 24.12 -37.13 6.05
N ASP A 202 23.62 -35.91 6.16
CA ASP A 202 22.58 -35.53 7.13
C ASP A 202 21.22 -36.09 6.73
N THR A 203 21.01 -36.23 5.44
CA THR A 203 19.74 -36.69 4.85
C THR A 203 19.36 -38.12 5.23
N GLN A 204 20.32 -38.99 5.48
CA GLN A 204 20.04 -40.41 5.83
C GLN A 204 19.65 -40.62 7.29
N ARG A 205 20.18 -39.81 8.20
CA ARG A 205 19.86 -39.93 9.64
C ARG A 205 18.57 -39.21 10.04
N GLN A 206 18.28 -38.07 9.41
CA GLN A 206 17.14 -37.25 9.76
C GLN A 206 15.84 -37.61 9.01
N ARG A 207 15.91 -38.34 7.90
CA ARG A 207 14.73 -38.84 7.16
C ARG A 207 13.80 -39.73 7.99
N ALA A 208 14.24 -40.23 9.10
CA ALA A 208 13.45 -41.13 9.95
C ALA A 208 12.69 -40.40 11.07
N GLU A 209 13.11 -39.20 11.49
CA GLU A 209 12.64 -38.56 12.73
C GLU A 209 12.05 -37.18 12.58
N GLU A 210 12.22 -36.45 11.46
CA GLU A 210 11.69 -35.11 11.32
C GLU A 210 10.33 -35.08 10.63
N ALA A 211 9.43 -34.34 11.27
CA ALA A 211 8.10 -34.07 10.71
C ALA A 211 8.25 -33.38 9.33
N ARG A 212 7.79 -34.06 8.29
CA ARG A 212 7.74 -33.52 6.90
C ARG A 212 6.66 -32.43 6.74
N TYR A 213 6.05 -32.05 7.83
CA TYR A 213 4.96 -31.09 7.89
C TYR A 213 5.25 -30.04 8.94
N GLY A 214 4.85 -28.82 8.65
CA GLY A 214 4.98 -27.71 9.58
C GLY A 214 3.85 -26.71 9.43
N MET A 215 3.67 -25.91 10.45
CA MET A 215 2.68 -24.84 10.44
C MET A 215 3.17 -23.68 9.55
N ARG A 216 2.27 -23.14 8.74
CA ARG A 216 2.51 -22.00 7.84
C ARG A 216 1.36 -21.01 7.92
N ASN A 217 1.69 -19.73 7.67
CA ASN A 217 0.73 -18.65 7.59
C ASN A 217 0.82 -17.98 6.22
N GLY A 218 -0.29 -17.50 5.71
CA GLY A 218 -0.32 -16.65 4.52
C GLY A 218 -1.52 -16.87 3.61
N SER A 219 -1.80 -15.86 2.82
CA SER A 219 -2.85 -15.90 1.79
C SER A 219 -2.59 -16.94 0.71
N SER A 220 -1.31 -17.18 0.36
CA SER A 220 -0.93 -18.23 -0.60
C SER A 220 -1.28 -19.63 -0.09
N ILE A 221 -1.25 -19.86 1.21
CA ILE A 221 -1.68 -21.12 1.82
C ILE A 221 -3.20 -21.27 1.71
N ALA A 222 -3.94 -20.20 2.06
CA ALA A 222 -5.38 -20.19 1.94
C ALA A 222 -5.87 -20.38 0.49
N ALA A 223 -5.16 -19.82 -0.47
CA ALA A 223 -5.50 -19.98 -1.90
C ALA A 223 -5.24 -21.38 -2.44
N ALA A 224 -4.47 -22.19 -1.75
CA ALA A 224 -4.18 -23.58 -2.13
C ALA A 224 -5.15 -24.60 -1.52
N LEU A 225 -6.01 -24.17 -0.59
CA LEU A 225 -7.04 -24.99 0.06
C LEU A 225 -8.37 -24.92 -0.69
#